data_a7e675212533ba921e370015565c706c
#
_entry.id   a7e675212533ba921e370015565c706c
#
_cell.length_a   1.000
_cell.length_b   1.000
_cell.length_c   1.000
_cell.angle_alpha   90.00
_cell.angle_beta   90.00
_cell.angle_gamma   90.00
#
_symmetry.space_group_name_H-M   'P 1'
#
loop_
_entity.id
_entity.type
_entity.pdbx_description
1 polymer ?
#
loop_
_entity_poly.entity_id
_entity_poly.type
_entity_poly.pdbx_seq_one_letter_code
_entity_poly.pdbx_strand_id
1 'polypeptide(L)'
;MTKQALHAPRPAPTGSLEERLTAVEDTLAILQLEGAYAPAWDSGDADAWAGLFTEDGVFELAEVGGVPGATIRGRDALRRFCVEFTAHTSGIHLLNTPSIVVDGDEATAGIHFEFRSGATSEAETRHAHVAGHYTVRYRRTSDGWRIAHREEVAVSRNRSWFYSY
;
A
#
# COMPACT_ATOMS: atom_id res chain seq x y z
N MET A 1 -18.80 3.45 -1.18
CA MET A 1 -18.45 4.90 -1.15
C MET A 1 -17.97 5.28 -2.54
N THR A 2 -18.47 6.38 -3.07
CA THR A 2 -18.10 6.87 -4.42
C THR A 2 -16.66 7.43 -4.39
N LYS A 3 -15.89 7.22 -5.47
CA LYS A 3 -14.53 7.77 -5.67
C LYS A 3 -14.38 9.27 -5.33
N GLN A 4 -15.48 10.01 -5.35
CA GLN A 4 -15.52 11.44 -5.07
C GLN A 4 -15.28 11.82 -3.60
N ALA A 5 -15.53 10.91 -2.64
CA ALA A 5 -15.35 11.19 -1.21
C ALA A 5 -13.87 11.23 -0.77
N LEU A 6 -12.97 10.54 -1.49
CA LEU A 6 -11.54 10.49 -1.17
C LEU A 6 -10.77 11.76 -1.54
N HIS A 7 -11.34 12.64 -2.36
CA HIS A 7 -10.68 13.84 -2.88
C HIS A 7 -11.29 15.16 -2.37
N ALA A 8 -12.36 15.07 -1.57
CA ALA A 8 -12.98 16.27 -0.99
C ALA A 8 -12.21 16.74 0.26
N PRO A 9 -12.03 18.06 0.47
CA PRO A 9 -11.53 18.56 1.73
C PRO A 9 -12.44 18.09 2.87
N ARG A 10 -11.84 17.64 3.98
CA ARG A 10 -12.63 17.25 5.14
C ARG A 10 -13.37 18.45 5.71
N PRO A 11 -14.64 18.30 6.04
CA PRO A 11 -15.34 19.33 6.84
C PRO A 11 -14.63 19.51 8.19
N ALA A 12 -14.79 20.68 8.79
CA ALA A 12 -14.28 20.92 10.13
C ALA A 12 -14.81 19.84 11.10
N PRO A 13 -13.96 19.32 12.01
CA PRO A 13 -14.38 18.28 12.93
C PRO A 13 -15.51 18.78 13.83
N THR A 14 -16.59 18.02 13.87
CA THR A 14 -17.75 18.23 14.74
C THR A 14 -17.77 17.19 15.85
N GLY A 15 -18.46 17.44 16.94
CA GLY A 15 -18.56 16.52 18.07
C GLY A 15 -17.80 16.98 19.32
N SER A 16 -17.81 16.16 20.35
CA SER A 16 -17.10 16.37 21.61
C SER A 16 -15.58 16.35 21.43
N LEU A 17 -14.85 16.87 22.40
CA LEU A 17 -13.39 16.83 22.39
C LEU A 17 -12.87 15.38 22.33
N GLU A 18 -13.52 14.47 23.03
CA GLU A 18 -13.18 13.05 23.06
C GLU A 18 -13.34 12.39 21.68
N GLU A 19 -14.48 12.59 21.01
CA GLU A 19 -14.72 12.09 19.64
C GLU A 19 -13.70 12.64 18.65
N ARG A 20 -13.37 13.93 18.78
CA ARG A 20 -12.36 14.57 17.93
C ARG A 20 -10.95 14.03 18.19
N LEU A 21 -10.60 13.77 19.45
CA LEU A 21 -9.32 13.18 19.83
C LEU A 21 -9.21 11.77 19.26
N THR A 22 -10.22 10.93 19.45
CA THR A 22 -10.27 9.57 18.88
C THR A 22 -10.07 9.60 17.36
N ALA A 23 -10.73 10.50 16.65
CA ALA A 23 -10.57 10.62 15.20
C ALA A 23 -9.13 11.02 14.78
N VAL A 24 -8.45 11.83 15.60
CA VAL A 24 -7.04 12.18 15.37
C VAL A 24 -6.14 11.00 15.64
N GLU A 25 -6.32 10.28 16.75
CA GLU A 25 -5.55 9.09 17.11
C GLU A 25 -5.70 8.00 16.04
N ASP A 26 -6.89 7.74 15.56
CA ASP A 26 -7.16 6.80 14.47
C ASP A 26 -6.44 7.19 13.18
N THR A 27 -6.53 8.46 12.82
CA THR A 27 -5.85 8.97 11.63
C THR A 27 -4.32 8.80 11.74
N LEU A 28 -3.74 9.11 12.91
CA LEU A 28 -2.32 8.94 13.16
C LEU A 28 -1.90 7.47 13.16
N ALA A 29 -2.72 6.58 13.74
CA ALA A 29 -2.45 5.15 13.73
C ALA A 29 -2.43 4.58 12.29
N ILE A 30 -3.37 5.00 11.44
CA ILE A 30 -3.40 4.60 10.03
C ILE A 30 -2.21 5.21 9.27
N LEU A 31 -1.82 6.45 9.54
CA LEU A 31 -0.62 7.06 8.94
C LEU A 31 0.65 6.31 9.32
N GLN A 32 0.77 5.84 10.57
CA GLN A 32 1.92 5.02 11.01
C GLN A 32 1.91 3.65 10.34
N LEU A 33 0.73 3.04 10.18
CA LEU A 33 0.58 1.77 9.44
C LEU A 33 1.05 1.92 7.99
N GLU A 34 0.64 2.99 7.30
CA GLU A 34 1.10 3.30 5.95
C GLU A 34 2.59 3.64 5.87
N GLY A 35 3.10 4.33 6.90
CA GLY A 35 4.53 4.61 7.01
C GLY A 35 5.41 3.36 7.18
N ALA A 36 4.85 2.26 7.68
CA ALA A 36 5.54 0.97 7.81
C ALA A 36 5.46 0.12 6.53
N TYR A 37 4.49 0.38 5.65
CA TYR A 37 4.21 -0.46 4.48
C TYR A 37 5.40 -0.53 3.51
N ALA A 38 5.86 0.61 3.03
CA ALA A 38 6.97 0.68 2.09
C ALA A 38 8.29 0.13 2.65
N PRO A 39 8.74 0.55 3.85
CA PRO A 39 9.98 0.01 4.44
C PRO A 39 9.96 -1.50 4.64
N ALA A 40 8.84 -2.08 5.08
CA ALA A 40 8.73 -3.52 5.27
C ALA A 40 8.84 -4.28 3.93
N TRP A 41 8.17 -3.81 2.89
CA TRP A 41 8.28 -4.39 1.55
C TRP A 41 9.68 -4.22 0.96
N ASP A 42 10.20 -2.99 0.96
CA ASP A 42 11.47 -2.64 0.30
C ASP A 42 12.67 -3.35 0.94
N SER A 43 12.58 -3.66 2.24
CA SER A 43 13.59 -4.46 2.95
C SER A 43 13.42 -5.98 2.77
N GLY A 44 12.31 -6.44 2.20
CA GLY A 44 11.98 -7.85 2.09
C GLY A 44 11.54 -8.48 3.43
N ASP A 45 11.18 -7.67 4.42
CA ASP A 45 10.64 -8.15 5.70
C ASP A 45 9.18 -8.58 5.52
N ALA A 46 9.02 -9.79 5.01
CA ALA A 46 7.72 -10.34 4.67
C ALA A 46 6.82 -10.57 5.88
N ASP A 47 7.39 -10.83 7.06
CA ASP A 47 6.62 -10.98 8.30
C ASP A 47 6.07 -9.62 8.76
N ALA A 48 6.89 -8.58 8.75
CA ALA A 48 6.45 -7.23 9.05
C ALA A 48 5.42 -6.75 8.05
N TRP A 49 5.65 -6.93 6.74
CA TRP A 49 4.72 -6.48 5.70
C TRP A 49 3.37 -7.19 5.76
N ALA A 50 3.36 -8.53 5.86
CA ALA A 50 2.13 -9.30 5.98
C ALA A 50 1.40 -9.01 7.30
N GLY A 51 2.13 -8.70 8.37
CA GLY A 51 1.59 -8.29 9.67
C GLY A 51 0.80 -6.98 9.65
N LEU A 52 0.98 -6.12 8.64
CA LEU A 52 0.17 -4.92 8.45
C LEU A 52 -1.27 -5.22 8.03
N PHE A 53 -1.52 -6.42 7.51
CA PHE A 53 -2.84 -6.85 7.07
C PHE A 53 -3.60 -7.59 8.18
N THR A 54 -4.94 -7.61 8.04
CA THR A 54 -5.77 -8.52 8.84
C THR A 54 -5.47 -9.98 8.47
N GLU A 55 -5.88 -10.95 9.30
CA GLU A 55 -5.68 -12.39 9.02
C GLU A 55 -6.27 -12.80 7.65
N ASP A 56 -7.43 -12.24 7.32
CA ASP A 56 -8.16 -12.44 6.07
C ASP A 56 -7.84 -11.38 5.00
N GLY A 57 -6.80 -10.58 5.23
CA GLY A 57 -6.44 -9.42 4.40
C GLY A 57 -6.20 -9.78 2.94
N VAL A 58 -6.46 -8.82 2.06
CA VAL A 58 -6.38 -9.00 0.61
C VAL A 58 -5.48 -7.93 -0.01
N PHE A 59 -4.54 -8.37 -0.83
CA PHE A 59 -3.82 -7.52 -1.76
C PHE A 59 -4.22 -7.87 -3.19
N GLU A 60 -4.62 -6.89 -3.95
CA GLU A 60 -5.12 -7.03 -5.30
C GLU A 60 -4.30 -6.18 -6.27
N LEU A 61 -3.77 -6.82 -7.30
CA LEU A 61 -3.14 -6.17 -8.43
C LEU A 61 -4.18 -6.09 -9.55
N ALA A 62 -4.59 -4.89 -9.93
CA ALA A 62 -5.52 -4.70 -11.04
C ALA A 62 -4.87 -5.08 -12.37
N GLU A 63 -5.68 -5.55 -13.32
CA GLU A 63 -5.21 -5.72 -14.70
C GLU A 63 -4.79 -4.39 -15.29
N VAL A 64 -3.62 -4.34 -15.93
CA VAL A 64 -3.12 -3.15 -16.59
C VAL A 64 -2.45 -3.50 -17.92
N GLY A 65 -2.97 -2.90 -19.00
CA GLY A 65 -2.35 -3.00 -20.32
C GLY A 65 -2.23 -4.43 -20.84
N GLY A 66 -3.23 -5.27 -20.58
CA GLY A 66 -3.25 -6.67 -20.99
C GLY A 66 -2.40 -7.61 -20.11
N VAL A 67 -1.80 -7.09 -19.02
CA VAL A 67 -1.17 -7.93 -18.00
C VAL A 67 -2.24 -8.33 -16.99
N PRO A 68 -2.51 -9.63 -16.82
CA PRO A 68 -3.52 -10.10 -15.88
C PRO A 68 -3.28 -9.59 -14.47
N GLY A 69 -4.34 -9.25 -13.78
CA GLY A 69 -4.31 -8.94 -12.36
C GLY A 69 -4.06 -10.18 -11.50
N ALA A 70 -3.86 -9.97 -10.21
CA ALA A 70 -3.69 -11.03 -9.23
C ALA A 70 -4.41 -10.65 -7.94
N THR A 71 -4.89 -11.65 -7.22
CA THR A 71 -5.50 -11.49 -5.91
C THR A 71 -4.83 -12.42 -4.91
N ILE A 72 -4.21 -11.85 -3.89
CA ILE A 72 -3.51 -12.55 -2.81
C ILE A 72 -4.36 -12.42 -1.55
N ARG A 73 -4.78 -13.54 -0.94
CA ARG A 73 -5.70 -13.56 0.20
C ARG A 73 -5.09 -14.26 1.40
N GLY A 74 -5.23 -13.62 2.55
CA GLY A 74 -4.78 -14.11 3.84
C GLY A 74 -3.30 -13.88 4.09
N ARG A 75 -2.96 -13.66 5.36
CA ARG A 75 -1.63 -13.22 5.80
C ARG A 75 -0.52 -14.18 5.36
N ASP A 76 -0.73 -15.49 5.41
CA ASP A 76 0.27 -16.46 4.96
C ASP A 76 0.56 -16.40 3.46
N ALA A 77 -0.47 -16.16 2.64
CA ALA A 77 -0.29 -15.99 1.20
C ALA A 77 0.40 -14.66 0.87
N LEU A 78 0.04 -13.61 1.59
CA LEU A 78 0.69 -12.30 1.49
C LEU A 78 2.18 -12.38 1.81
N ARG A 79 2.54 -13.09 2.88
CA ARG A 79 3.93 -13.30 3.27
C ARG A 79 4.72 -14.04 2.18
N ARG A 80 4.18 -15.16 1.66
CA ARG A 80 4.82 -15.88 0.54
C ARG A 80 5.01 -15.00 -0.68
N PHE A 81 3.99 -14.25 -1.06
CA PHE A 81 4.05 -13.32 -2.18
C PHE A 81 5.18 -12.29 -2.02
N CYS A 82 5.31 -11.69 -0.83
CA CYS A 82 6.40 -10.75 -0.54
C CYS A 82 7.77 -11.41 -0.69
N VAL A 83 7.97 -12.60 -0.09
CA VAL A 83 9.24 -13.36 -0.21
C VAL A 83 9.58 -13.64 -1.66
N GLU A 84 8.63 -14.18 -2.44
CA GLU A 84 8.85 -14.54 -3.84
C GLU A 84 9.17 -13.33 -4.72
N PHE A 85 8.45 -12.22 -4.51
CA PHE A 85 8.68 -11.02 -5.30
C PHE A 85 10.02 -10.36 -4.98
N THR A 86 10.33 -10.19 -3.69
CA THR A 86 11.54 -9.47 -3.25
C THR A 86 12.82 -10.28 -3.42
N ALA A 87 12.72 -11.61 -3.57
CA ALA A 87 13.87 -12.46 -3.92
C ALA A 87 14.50 -12.09 -5.28
N HIS A 88 13.74 -11.48 -6.17
CA HIS A 88 14.18 -11.18 -7.54
C HIS A 88 14.12 -9.69 -7.90
N THR A 89 13.60 -8.85 -7.00
CA THR A 89 13.37 -7.43 -7.27
C THR A 89 13.71 -6.62 -6.03
N SER A 90 14.68 -5.74 -6.15
CA SER A 90 14.96 -4.71 -5.16
C SER A 90 14.44 -3.37 -5.66
N GLY A 91 13.99 -2.53 -4.75
CA GLY A 91 13.46 -1.23 -5.14
C GLY A 91 13.09 -0.37 -3.96
N ILE A 92 12.49 0.75 -4.26
CA ILE A 92 12.00 1.70 -3.28
C ILE A 92 10.61 2.19 -3.67
N HIS A 93 9.69 2.17 -2.72
CA HIS A 93 8.40 2.81 -2.83
C HIS A 93 8.47 4.26 -2.36
N LEU A 94 7.85 5.14 -3.13
CA LEU A 94 7.57 6.53 -2.75
C LEU A 94 6.06 6.67 -2.63
N LEU A 95 5.57 6.77 -1.40
CA LEU A 95 4.15 6.93 -1.12
C LEU A 95 3.84 8.39 -0.83
N ASN A 96 2.82 8.92 -1.46
CA ASN A 96 2.30 10.23 -1.10
C ASN A 96 1.45 10.13 0.18
N THR A 97 1.24 11.25 0.84
CA THR A 97 0.36 11.32 2.01
C THR A 97 -1.03 10.77 1.66
N PRO A 98 -1.53 9.77 2.39
CA PRO A 98 -2.84 9.19 2.14
C PRO A 98 -3.97 10.18 2.45
N SER A 99 -5.01 10.12 1.61
CA SER A 99 -6.30 10.75 1.93
C SER A 99 -7.16 9.74 2.68
N ILE A 100 -7.28 9.89 4.01
CA ILE A 100 -7.92 8.91 4.89
C ILE A 100 -9.32 9.39 5.30
N VAL A 101 -10.29 8.49 5.31
CA VAL A 101 -11.63 8.70 5.88
C VAL A 101 -11.89 7.57 6.87
N VAL A 102 -12.10 7.93 8.14
CA VAL A 102 -12.44 7.00 9.23
C VAL A 102 -13.96 7.01 9.45
N ASP A 103 -14.55 5.83 9.60
CA ASP A 103 -15.98 5.63 9.89
C ASP A 103 -16.11 4.47 10.90
N GLY A 104 -16.16 4.80 12.18
CA GLY A 104 -16.18 3.80 13.25
C GLY A 104 -14.94 2.89 13.26
N ASP A 105 -15.17 1.59 13.11
CA ASP A 105 -14.11 0.57 13.09
C ASP A 105 -13.60 0.26 11.69
N GLU A 106 -14.03 1.02 10.70
CA GLU A 106 -13.57 0.93 9.33
C GLU A 106 -12.97 2.27 8.87
N ALA A 107 -12.03 2.20 7.93
CA ALA A 107 -11.49 3.37 7.28
C ALA A 107 -11.15 3.05 5.81
N THR A 108 -11.07 4.11 5.01
CA THR A 108 -10.64 4.02 3.61
C THR A 108 -9.57 5.06 3.33
N ALA A 109 -8.66 4.75 2.39
CA ALA A 109 -7.70 5.72 1.89
C ALA A 109 -7.46 5.57 0.39
N GLY A 110 -7.09 6.72 -0.23
CA GLY A 110 -6.48 6.78 -1.54
C GLY A 110 -5.03 7.26 -1.41
N ILE A 111 -4.09 6.58 -2.07
CA ILE A 111 -2.66 6.86 -1.96
C ILE A 111 -2.06 6.80 -3.36
N HIS A 112 -1.39 7.85 -3.82
CA HIS A 112 -0.56 7.75 -5.00
C HIS A 112 0.80 7.16 -4.63
N PHE A 113 1.36 6.37 -5.53
CA PHE A 113 2.66 5.75 -5.32
C PHE A 113 3.52 5.78 -6.58
N GLU A 114 4.82 5.70 -6.35
CA GLU A 114 5.82 5.29 -7.33
C GLU A 114 6.62 4.12 -6.74
N PHE A 115 6.94 3.14 -7.57
CA PHE A 115 7.89 2.09 -7.25
C PHE A 115 9.02 2.13 -8.29
N ARG A 116 10.24 2.29 -7.81
CA ARG A 116 11.45 2.29 -8.62
C ARG A 116 12.28 1.09 -8.24
N SER A 117 12.44 0.16 -9.16
CA SER A 117 13.24 -1.03 -8.95
C SER A 117 14.41 -1.10 -9.91
N GLY A 118 15.46 -1.77 -9.47
CA GLY A 118 16.64 -2.05 -10.27
C GLY A 118 17.12 -3.47 -10.03
N ALA A 119 17.59 -4.11 -11.09
CA ALA A 119 18.32 -5.35 -11.02
C ALA A 119 19.59 -5.19 -11.85
N THR A 120 20.73 -5.47 -11.25
CA THR A 120 22.04 -5.38 -11.90
C THR A 120 22.62 -6.79 -12.05
N SER A 121 23.05 -7.13 -13.26
CA SER A 121 23.87 -8.28 -13.56
C SER A 121 25.23 -7.84 -14.12
N GLU A 122 26.17 -8.77 -14.32
CA GLU A 122 27.47 -8.44 -14.92
C GLU A 122 27.38 -7.80 -16.31
N ALA A 123 26.29 -8.06 -17.03
CA ALA A 123 26.10 -7.58 -18.41
C ALA A 123 25.14 -6.42 -18.55
N GLU A 124 24.28 -6.16 -17.54
CA GLU A 124 23.11 -5.31 -17.73
C GLU A 124 22.56 -4.77 -16.42
N THR A 125 22.16 -3.51 -16.41
CA THR A 125 21.33 -2.93 -15.35
C THR A 125 19.92 -2.67 -15.88
N ARG A 126 18.93 -3.24 -15.21
CA ARG A 126 17.52 -3.09 -15.55
C ARG A 126 16.85 -2.17 -14.55
N HIS A 127 16.11 -1.21 -15.03
CA HIS A 127 15.28 -0.35 -14.19
C HIS A 127 13.83 -0.51 -14.58
N ALA A 128 12.96 -0.59 -13.59
CA ALA A 128 11.53 -0.48 -13.79
C ALA A 128 10.98 0.65 -12.92
N HIS A 129 10.04 1.38 -13.48
CA HIS A 129 9.30 2.43 -12.80
C HIS A 129 7.82 2.15 -12.99
N VAL A 130 7.12 2.05 -11.88
CA VAL A 130 5.66 1.88 -11.83
C VAL A 130 5.11 3.06 -11.06
N ALA A 131 4.10 3.73 -11.59
CA ALA A 131 3.37 4.77 -10.90
C ALA A 131 1.87 4.47 -10.96
N GLY A 132 1.16 4.75 -9.89
CA GLY A 132 -0.24 4.45 -9.80
C GLY A 132 -0.89 4.95 -8.52
N HIS A 133 -1.93 4.28 -8.14
CA HIS A 133 -2.61 4.55 -6.87
C HIS A 133 -3.05 3.27 -6.20
N TYR A 134 -3.11 3.34 -4.87
CA TYR A 134 -3.77 2.35 -4.03
C TYR A 134 -5.13 2.86 -3.60
N THR A 135 -6.11 1.96 -3.58
CA THR A 135 -7.35 2.10 -2.82
C THR A 135 -7.27 1.14 -1.64
N VAL A 136 -7.37 1.65 -0.43
CA VAL A 136 -7.15 0.86 0.78
C VAL A 136 -8.38 0.90 1.67
N ARG A 137 -8.73 -0.25 2.23
CA ARG A 137 -9.70 -0.39 3.32
C ARG A 137 -9.00 -0.94 4.54
N TYR A 138 -9.26 -0.32 5.67
CA TYR A 138 -8.72 -0.72 6.96
C TYR A 138 -9.85 -1.19 7.87
N ARG A 139 -9.48 -2.03 8.82
CA ARG A 139 -10.36 -2.49 9.90
C ARG A 139 -9.63 -2.35 11.23
N ARG A 140 -10.35 -1.87 12.23
CA ARG A 140 -9.87 -1.90 13.61
C ARG A 140 -9.94 -3.34 14.14
N THR A 141 -8.85 -3.79 14.75
CA THR A 141 -8.74 -5.09 15.38
C THR A 141 -8.39 -4.91 16.87
N SER A 142 -8.32 -5.99 17.64
CA SER A 142 -7.79 -5.95 19.01
C SER A 142 -6.37 -5.40 19.10
N ASP A 143 -5.59 -5.53 18.03
CA ASP A 143 -4.18 -5.11 17.95
C ASP A 143 -4.00 -3.77 17.21
N GLY A 144 -5.08 -3.01 17.06
CA GLY A 144 -5.11 -1.73 16.35
C GLY A 144 -5.54 -1.85 14.89
N TRP A 145 -5.31 -0.78 14.13
CA TRP A 145 -5.70 -0.73 12.73
C TRP A 145 -4.87 -1.67 11.86
N ARG A 146 -5.54 -2.35 10.90
CA ARG A 146 -4.89 -3.24 9.92
C ARG A 146 -5.51 -3.04 8.54
N ILE A 147 -4.74 -3.34 7.50
CA ILE A 147 -5.20 -3.34 6.11
C ILE A 147 -6.09 -4.57 5.90
N ALA A 148 -7.38 -4.33 5.63
CA ALA A 148 -8.32 -5.40 5.28
C ALA A 148 -8.30 -5.68 3.76
N HIS A 149 -8.08 -4.64 2.95
CA HIS A 149 -7.98 -4.77 1.50
C HIS A 149 -7.13 -3.63 0.94
N ARG A 150 -6.21 -3.95 0.05
CA ARG A 150 -5.42 -2.98 -0.72
C ARG A 150 -5.44 -3.37 -2.18
N GLU A 151 -5.97 -2.50 -3.01
CA GLU A 151 -5.96 -2.63 -4.46
C GLU A 151 -4.88 -1.70 -5.04
N GLU A 152 -4.01 -2.27 -5.87
CA GLU A 152 -3.02 -1.53 -6.65
C GLU A 152 -3.51 -1.36 -8.09
N VAL A 153 -3.58 -0.13 -8.55
CA VAL A 153 -3.84 0.21 -9.94
C VAL A 153 -2.63 0.95 -10.50
N ALA A 154 -1.83 0.27 -11.29
CA ALA A 154 -0.71 0.89 -12.00
C ALA A 154 -1.23 1.65 -13.23
N VAL A 155 -0.98 2.94 -13.32
CA VAL A 155 -1.37 3.79 -14.46
C VAL A 155 -0.22 4.05 -15.43
N SER A 156 1.04 3.87 -14.98
CA SER A 156 2.23 4.00 -15.80
C SER A 156 3.22 2.92 -15.42
N ARG A 157 3.74 2.23 -16.42
CA ARG A 157 4.84 1.27 -16.29
C ARG A 157 5.87 1.58 -17.36
N ASN A 158 7.10 1.85 -16.95
CA ASN A 158 8.21 2.05 -17.85
C ASN A 158 9.36 1.10 -17.47
N ARG A 159 10.01 0.52 -18.48
CA ARG A 159 11.21 -0.30 -18.33
C ARG A 159 12.30 0.34 -19.19
N SER A 160 13.40 0.68 -18.58
CA SER A 160 14.58 1.18 -19.28
C SER A 160 15.75 0.22 -19.06
N TRP A 161 16.57 0.07 -20.09
CA TRP A 161 17.72 -0.82 -20.10
C TRP A 161 18.96 0.03 -20.26
N PHE A 162 19.91 -0.09 -19.34
CA PHE A 162 21.20 0.53 -19.43
C PHE A 162 22.28 -0.53 -19.40
N TYR A 163 23.23 -0.46 -20.29
CA TYR A 163 24.43 -1.30 -20.26
C TYR A 163 25.39 -0.74 -19.23
N SER A 164 25.95 -1.61 -18.38
CA SER A 164 27.06 -1.25 -17.50
C SER A 164 28.30 -1.05 -18.38
N TYR A 165 28.94 0.08 -18.23
CA TYR A 165 30.25 0.32 -18.85
C TYR A 165 31.36 -0.15 -17.94
#